data_00625bbc6aba7111c7afb23218e0f3a7
#
_entry.id   00625bbc6aba7111c7afb23218e0f3a7
#
_cell.length_a   1.000
_cell.length_b   1.000
_cell.length_c   1.000
_cell.angle_alpha   90.00
_cell.angle_beta   90.00
_cell.angle_gamma   90.00
#
_symmetry.space_group_name_H-M   'P 1'
#
loop_
_entity.id
_entity.type
_entity.pdbx_description
1 polymer ?
#
loop_
_entity_poly.entity_id
_entity_poly.type
_entity_poly.pdbx_seq_one_letter_code
_entity_poly.pdbx_strand_id
1 'polypeptide(L)'
;MVVAGVSRVFSLDEDFSPLWDELNQKASPAMLDVLNVTQYLGVCTQPNPKGQVRYTAGFLVSEPASAAKLGLGVLELPASTYAVVEVTGPISESIPAGFESFEEAFFAKNPQYRPVGGLEVYGRGDMQAADYRMELWVPLAKRS
;
A
#
# COMPACT_ATOMS: atom_id res chain seq x y z
N MET A 1 0.33 6.94 -11.44
CA MET A 1 1.14 5.89 -10.78
C MET A 1 0.48 4.55 -11.06
N VAL A 2 1.23 3.60 -11.57
CA VAL A 2 0.71 2.28 -11.96
C VAL A 2 1.34 1.21 -11.09
N VAL A 3 0.50 0.36 -10.50
CA VAL A 3 0.90 -0.73 -9.61
C VAL A 3 0.51 -2.04 -10.26
N ALA A 4 1.46 -2.96 -10.35
CA ALA A 4 1.21 -4.33 -10.75
C ALA A 4 1.21 -5.22 -9.51
N GLY A 5 0.27 -6.15 -9.42
CA GLY A 5 0.21 -7.01 -8.25
C GLY A 5 -0.98 -7.93 -8.22
N VAL A 6 -1.28 -8.41 -7.02
CA VAL A 6 -2.41 -9.29 -6.74
C VAL A 6 -3.35 -8.61 -5.74
N SER A 7 -4.64 -8.74 -5.98
CA SER A 7 -5.67 -8.07 -5.18
C SER A 7 -6.68 -9.07 -4.62
N ARG A 8 -7.18 -8.78 -3.44
CA ARG A 8 -8.25 -9.56 -2.81
C ARG A 8 -9.06 -8.68 -1.89
N VAL A 9 -10.33 -9.04 -1.68
CA VAL A 9 -11.19 -8.38 -0.71
C VAL A 9 -11.00 -9.05 0.65
N PHE A 10 -10.75 -8.24 1.68
CA PHE A 10 -10.56 -8.70 3.05
C PHE A 10 -11.49 -7.95 3.99
N SER A 11 -11.81 -8.57 5.13
CA SER A 11 -12.31 -7.84 6.29
C SER A 11 -11.15 -7.09 6.95
N LEU A 12 -11.41 -5.98 7.62
CA LEU A 12 -10.37 -5.15 8.23
C LEU A 12 -9.53 -5.87 9.28
N ASP A 13 -10.09 -6.91 9.91
CA ASP A 13 -9.42 -7.71 10.94
C ASP A 13 -8.65 -8.91 10.39
N GLU A 14 -8.69 -9.14 9.06
CA GLU A 14 -7.96 -10.25 8.46
C GLU A 14 -6.47 -9.92 8.25
N ASP A 15 -5.65 -10.97 8.24
CA ASP A 15 -4.23 -10.87 7.92
C ASP A 15 -4.04 -10.83 6.40
N PHE A 16 -3.33 -9.82 5.91
CA PHE A 16 -3.06 -9.64 4.48
C PHE A 16 -1.81 -10.39 4.00
N SER A 17 -1.05 -11.00 4.90
CA SER A 17 0.21 -11.68 4.58
C SER A 17 0.10 -12.74 3.47
N PRO A 18 -0.99 -13.55 3.41
CA PRO A 18 -1.11 -14.54 2.33
C PRO A 18 -1.09 -13.95 0.93
N LEU A 19 -1.54 -12.71 0.77
CA LEU A 19 -1.54 -12.05 -0.53
C LEU A 19 -0.11 -11.70 -0.96
N TRP A 20 0.75 -11.32 -0.03
CA TRP A 20 2.17 -11.08 -0.29
C TRP A 20 2.90 -12.36 -0.69
N ASP A 21 2.55 -13.50 -0.07
CA ASP A 21 3.08 -14.81 -0.45
C ASP A 21 2.68 -15.16 -1.89
N GLU A 22 1.44 -14.90 -2.27
CA GLU A 22 0.96 -15.12 -3.63
C GLU A 22 1.72 -14.27 -4.64
N LEU A 23 1.95 -12.98 -4.32
CA LEU A 23 2.74 -12.09 -5.17
C LEU A 23 4.15 -12.63 -5.38
N ASN A 24 4.81 -13.07 -4.32
CA ASN A 24 6.17 -13.60 -4.37
C ASN A 24 6.28 -14.89 -5.18
N GLN A 25 5.21 -15.69 -5.23
CA GLN A 25 5.15 -16.89 -6.07
C GLN A 25 5.02 -16.54 -7.55
N LYS A 26 4.25 -15.49 -7.89
CA LYS A 26 4.03 -15.07 -9.27
C LYS A 26 5.18 -14.24 -9.84
N ALA A 27 5.86 -13.48 -9.00
CA ALA A 27 6.93 -12.57 -9.40
C ALA A 27 8.21 -12.89 -8.62
N SER A 28 9.05 -13.74 -9.18
CA SER A 28 10.34 -14.10 -8.57
C SER A 28 11.31 -12.91 -8.56
N PRO A 29 12.35 -12.90 -7.70
CA PRO A 29 13.34 -11.82 -7.71
C PRO A 29 13.99 -11.58 -9.07
N ALA A 30 14.23 -12.65 -9.85
CA ALA A 30 14.79 -12.49 -11.19
C ALA A 30 13.85 -11.74 -12.13
N MET A 31 12.54 -11.99 -12.04
CA MET A 31 11.54 -11.27 -12.82
C MET A 31 11.46 -9.80 -12.40
N LEU A 32 11.59 -9.53 -11.11
CA LEU A 32 11.57 -8.16 -10.59
C LEU A 32 12.75 -7.34 -11.10
N ASP A 33 13.92 -7.96 -11.22
CA ASP A 33 15.10 -7.31 -11.80
C ASP A 33 14.87 -6.93 -13.26
N VAL A 34 14.24 -7.82 -14.04
CA VAL A 34 13.91 -7.56 -15.45
C VAL A 34 12.93 -6.39 -15.58
N LEU A 35 12.00 -6.27 -14.65
CA LEU A 35 11.00 -5.19 -14.63
C LEU A 35 11.51 -3.89 -14.01
N ASN A 36 12.75 -3.87 -13.52
CA ASN A 36 13.33 -2.72 -12.80
C ASN A 36 12.47 -2.27 -11.62
N VAL A 37 11.98 -3.22 -10.84
CA VAL A 37 11.16 -2.93 -9.66
C VAL A 37 12.01 -2.25 -8.60
N THR A 38 11.62 -1.06 -8.22
CA THR A 38 12.31 -0.27 -7.20
C THR A 38 11.49 -0.06 -5.94
N GLN A 39 10.18 -0.32 -5.99
CA GLN A 39 9.28 0.04 -4.90
C GLN A 39 8.14 -0.95 -4.77
N TYR A 40 8.01 -1.56 -3.61
CA TYR A 40 6.84 -2.36 -3.24
C TYR A 40 5.79 -1.50 -2.57
N LEU A 41 4.53 -1.78 -2.86
CA LEU A 41 3.38 -1.05 -2.32
C LEU A 41 2.30 -2.00 -1.83
N GLY A 42 1.68 -1.65 -0.71
CA GLY A 42 0.37 -2.16 -0.34
C GLY A 42 -0.66 -1.06 -0.58
N VAL A 43 -1.71 -1.35 -1.31
CA VAL A 43 -2.77 -0.37 -1.60
C VAL A 43 -4.08 -0.86 -1.01
N CYS A 44 -4.64 -0.08 -0.11
CA CYS A 44 -5.89 -0.39 0.57
C CYS A 44 -6.96 0.63 0.17
N THR A 45 -8.11 0.15 -0.30
CA THR A 45 -9.25 1.03 -0.58
C THR A 45 -9.94 1.43 0.72
N GLN A 46 -10.78 2.47 0.64
CA GLN A 46 -11.64 2.83 1.76
C GLN A 46 -12.59 1.67 2.08
N PRO A 47 -12.84 1.38 3.38
CA PRO A 47 -13.78 0.32 3.75
C PRO A 47 -15.19 0.59 3.22
N ASN A 48 -15.85 -0.47 2.74
CA ASN A 48 -17.25 -0.41 2.36
C ASN A 48 -18.14 -0.49 3.63
N PRO A 49 -19.49 -0.34 3.51
CA PRO A 49 -20.37 -0.41 4.68
C PRO A 49 -20.33 -1.74 5.43
N LYS A 50 -19.83 -2.81 4.82
CA LYS A 50 -19.66 -4.12 5.47
C LYS A 50 -18.31 -4.27 6.18
N GLY A 51 -17.47 -3.23 6.19
CA GLY A 51 -16.14 -3.28 6.79
C GLY A 51 -15.12 -4.05 5.96
N GLN A 52 -15.34 -4.16 4.66
CA GLN A 52 -14.44 -4.85 3.74
C GLN A 52 -13.60 -3.86 2.96
N VAL A 53 -12.36 -4.21 2.70
CA VAL A 53 -11.42 -3.44 1.89
C VAL A 53 -10.87 -4.31 0.77
N ARG A 54 -10.54 -3.68 -0.36
CA ARG A 54 -9.73 -4.33 -1.38
C ARG A 54 -8.28 -3.96 -1.11
N TYR A 55 -7.46 -4.97 -0.91
CA TYR A 55 -6.03 -4.80 -0.69
C TYR A 55 -5.27 -5.33 -1.90
N THR A 56 -4.30 -4.57 -2.38
CA THR A 56 -3.41 -4.95 -3.47
C THR A 56 -1.98 -4.98 -2.95
N ALA A 57 -1.36 -6.15 -3.02
CA ALA A 57 0.07 -6.30 -2.79
C ALA A 57 0.77 -6.22 -4.14
N GLY A 58 1.69 -5.28 -4.31
CA GLY A 58 2.27 -5.06 -5.62
C GLY A 58 3.54 -4.21 -5.61
N PHE A 59 3.86 -3.69 -6.78
CA PHE A 59 5.03 -2.84 -7.00
C PHE A 59 4.76 -1.84 -8.13
N LEU A 60 5.48 -0.74 -8.09
CA LEU A 60 5.41 0.27 -9.16
C LEU A 60 6.01 -0.29 -10.44
N VAL A 61 5.33 -0.05 -11.56
CA VAL A 61 5.81 -0.42 -12.89
C VAL A 61 5.77 0.78 -13.81
N SER A 62 6.76 0.86 -14.71
CA SER A 62 6.78 1.85 -15.78
C SER A 62 6.11 1.32 -17.05
N GLU A 63 6.08 0.00 -17.23
CA GLU A 63 5.52 -0.66 -18.40
C GLU A 63 4.47 -1.70 -17.99
N PRO A 64 3.18 -1.32 -17.93
CA PRO A 64 2.10 -2.23 -17.49
C PRO A 64 1.99 -3.52 -18.31
N ALA A 65 2.31 -3.47 -19.61
CA ALA A 65 2.24 -4.65 -20.48
C ALA A 65 3.20 -5.77 -20.03
N SER A 66 4.37 -5.41 -19.49
CA SER A 66 5.34 -6.39 -19.00
C SER A 66 4.82 -7.13 -17.77
N ALA A 67 4.10 -6.44 -16.88
CA ALA A 67 3.49 -7.05 -15.71
C ALA A 67 2.36 -8.01 -16.08
N ALA A 68 1.57 -7.67 -17.09
CA ALA A 68 0.46 -8.52 -17.55
C ALA A 68 0.97 -9.88 -18.03
N LYS A 69 2.16 -9.95 -18.61
CA LYS A 69 2.78 -11.21 -19.05
C LYS A 69 3.11 -12.16 -17.91
N LEU A 70 3.24 -11.63 -16.68
CA LEU A 70 3.47 -12.43 -15.48
C LEU A 70 2.19 -12.92 -14.82
N GLY A 71 1.03 -12.62 -15.41
CA GLY A 71 -0.26 -12.96 -14.83
C GLY A 71 -0.67 -12.05 -13.67
N LEU A 72 -0.04 -10.88 -13.57
CA LEU A 72 -0.38 -9.89 -12.53
C LEU A 72 -1.47 -8.95 -13.01
N GLY A 73 -2.32 -8.53 -12.09
CA GLY A 73 -3.25 -7.44 -12.33
C GLY A 73 -2.52 -6.10 -12.35
N VAL A 74 -3.15 -5.13 -13.00
CA VAL A 74 -2.62 -3.75 -13.07
C VAL A 74 -3.66 -2.81 -12.46
N LEU A 75 -3.20 -1.99 -11.50
CA LEU A 75 -4.03 -0.98 -10.85
C LEU A 75 -3.45 0.39 -11.17
N GLU A 76 -4.24 1.22 -11.82
CA GLU A 76 -3.86 2.61 -12.06
C GLU A 76 -4.38 3.49 -10.92
N LEU A 77 -3.45 4.16 -10.22
CA LEU A 77 -3.80 5.08 -9.15
C LEU A 77 -3.91 6.49 -9.76
N PRO A 78 -5.07 7.15 -9.63
CA PRO A 78 -5.24 8.50 -10.14
C PRO A 78 -4.34 9.48 -9.39
N ALA A 79 -4.02 10.59 -10.04
CA ALA A 79 -3.32 11.68 -9.38
C ALA A 79 -4.16 12.17 -8.20
N SER A 80 -3.53 12.35 -7.05
CA SER A 80 -4.23 12.72 -5.81
C SER A 80 -3.29 13.54 -4.92
N THR A 81 -3.89 14.20 -3.95
CA THR A 81 -3.14 14.81 -2.85
C THR A 81 -3.07 13.79 -1.71
N TYR A 82 -1.90 13.64 -1.14
CA TYR A 82 -1.64 12.66 -0.10
C TYR A 82 -1.14 13.34 1.18
N ALA A 83 -1.59 12.84 2.32
CA ALA A 83 -0.88 13.06 3.59
C ALA A 83 0.11 11.91 3.76
N VAL A 84 1.35 12.23 4.10
CA VAL A 84 2.46 11.25 4.18
C VAL A 84 3.06 11.28 5.58
N VAL A 85 3.29 10.11 6.15
CA VAL A 85 4.04 9.97 7.40
C VAL A 85 5.11 8.88 7.22
N GLU A 86 6.32 9.16 7.71
CA GLU A 86 7.36 8.16 7.83
C GLU A 86 7.21 7.43 9.15
N VAL A 87 7.29 6.10 9.12
CA VAL A 87 7.23 5.27 10.32
C VAL A 87 8.50 4.43 10.43
N THR A 88 8.87 4.12 11.67
CA THR A 88 10.09 3.37 12.01
C THR A 88 9.72 2.24 12.96
N GLY A 89 10.27 1.06 12.72
CA GLY A 89 10.08 -0.12 13.56
C GLY A 89 9.48 -1.30 12.82
N PRO A 90 9.25 -2.42 13.51
CA PRO A 90 8.62 -3.61 12.92
C PRO A 90 7.26 -3.27 12.35
N ILE A 91 6.96 -3.77 11.15
CA ILE A 91 5.73 -3.38 10.42
C ILE A 91 4.45 -3.76 11.17
N SER A 92 4.47 -4.83 11.97
CA SER A 92 3.31 -5.23 12.76
C SER A 92 2.88 -4.18 13.78
N GLU A 93 3.80 -3.31 14.18
CA GLU A 93 3.56 -2.22 15.15
C GLU A 93 3.49 -0.86 14.45
N SER A 94 4.44 -0.59 13.55
CA SER A 94 4.59 0.74 12.95
C SER A 94 3.47 1.08 11.98
N ILE A 95 2.94 0.13 11.22
CA ILE A 95 1.88 0.38 10.25
C ILE A 95 0.57 0.77 10.95
N PRO A 96 0.04 -0.04 11.90
CA PRO A 96 -1.19 0.36 12.59
C PRO A 96 -1.04 1.69 13.35
N ALA A 97 0.07 1.86 14.07
CA ALA A 97 0.31 3.09 14.82
C ALA A 97 0.43 4.32 13.90
N GLY A 98 1.06 4.15 12.73
CA GLY A 98 1.22 5.21 11.74
C GLY A 98 -0.11 5.66 11.16
N PHE A 99 -0.95 4.72 10.74
CA PHE A 99 -2.28 5.07 10.22
C PHE A 99 -3.15 5.73 11.29
N GLU A 100 -3.10 5.24 12.52
CA GLU A 100 -3.83 5.82 13.63
C GLU A 100 -3.38 7.27 13.91
N SER A 101 -2.08 7.54 13.77
CA SER A 101 -1.52 8.88 14.02
C SER A 101 -2.06 9.95 13.06
N PHE A 102 -2.52 9.59 11.87
CA PHE A 102 -3.06 10.56 10.91
C PHE A 102 -4.28 11.31 11.46
N GLU A 103 -5.10 10.66 12.27
CA GLU A 103 -6.29 11.31 12.84
C GLU A 103 -5.91 12.53 13.67
N GLU A 104 -4.96 12.39 14.58
CA GLU A 104 -4.52 13.49 15.46
C GLU A 104 -3.58 14.43 14.74
N ALA A 105 -2.63 13.91 13.98
CA ALA A 105 -1.57 14.72 13.37
C ALA A 105 -2.05 15.53 12.17
N PHE A 106 -3.05 15.04 11.45
CA PHE A 106 -3.50 15.68 10.22
C PHE A 106 -5.01 15.97 10.20
N PHE A 107 -5.86 14.97 10.33
CA PHE A 107 -7.31 15.16 10.07
C PHE A 107 -7.99 16.05 11.11
N ALA A 108 -7.58 15.97 12.37
CA ALA A 108 -8.11 16.89 13.40
C ALA A 108 -7.77 18.35 13.13
N LYS A 109 -6.63 18.60 12.46
CA LYS A 109 -6.17 19.96 12.11
C LYS A 109 -6.63 20.41 10.73
N ASN A 110 -7.08 19.49 9.90
CA ASN A 110 -7.50 19.74 8.52
C ASN A 110 -8.86 19.11 8.25
N PRO A 111 -9.92 19.57 8.93
CA PRO A 111 -11.23 18.93 8.86
C PRO A 111 -11.91 19.03 7.48
N GLN A 112 -11.38 19.84 6.58
CA GLN A 112 -11.86 19.94 5.19
C GLN A 112 -11.53 18.70 4.36
N TYR A 113 -10.63 17.84 4.84
CA TYR A 113 -10.24 16.62 4.14
C TYR A 113 -10.74 15.37 4.85
N ARG A 114 -10.97 14.31 4.06
CA ARG A 114 -11.24 12.97 4.56
C ARG A 114 -10.34 11.96 3.87
N PRO A 115 -9.97 10.84 4.53
CA PRO A 115 -9.20 9.79 3.89
C PRO A 115 -10.07 9.00 2.90
N VAL A 116 -9.47 8.57 1.78
CA VAL A 116 -10.14 7.73 0.78
C VAL A 116 -9.33 6.49 0.44
N GLY A 117 -8.61 5.97 1.40
CA GLY A 117 -7.79 4.76 1.26
C GLY A 117 -6.50 4.88 2.03
N GLY A 118 -5.55 4.04 1.72
CA GLY A 118 -4.22 4.04 2.32
C GLY A 118 -3.22 3.30 1.47
N LEU A 119 -1.99 3.79 1.44
CA LEU A 119 -0.87 3.15 0.77
C LEU A 119 0.24 2.87 1.78
N GLU A 120 0.79 1.66 1.70
CA GLU A 120 1.99 1.27 2.42
C GLU A 120 3.13 1.30 1.42
N VAL A 121 4.08 2.22 1.61
CA VAL A 121 5.22 2.39 0.70
C VAL A 121 6.45 1.81 1.41
N TYR A 122 6.82 0.60 1.02
CA TYR A 122 7.84 -0.18 1.72
C TYR A 122 9.24 0.29 1.40
N GLY A 123 10.08 0.41 2.43
CA GLY A 123 11.50 0.67 2.30
C GLY A 123 12.30 -0.62 2.11
N ARG A 124 13.61 -0.47 1.98
CA ARG A 124 14.54 -1.59 1.90
C ARG A 124 14.91 -2.08 3.29
N GLY A 125 15.30 -3.35 3.39
CA GLY A 125 15.81 -3.94 4.61
C GLY A 125 14.84 -4.92 5.24
N ASP A 126 15.10 -5.25 6.51
CA ASP A 126 14.32 -6.20 7.28
C ASP A 126 13.08 -5.52 7.86
N MET A 127 11.90 -5.91 7.39
CA MET A 127 10.62 -5.35 7.82
C MET A 127 10.29 -5.59 9.30
N GLN A 128 11.00 -6.48 9.96
CA GLN A 128 10.82 -6.75 11.39
C GLN A 128 11.88 -6.08 12.26
N ALA A 129 12.81 -5.33 11.65
CA ALA A 129 13.87 -4.66 12.40
C ALA A 129 13.35 -3.43 13.13
N ALA A 130 13.96 -3.13 14.28
CA ALA A 130 13.61 -1.97 15.09
C ALA A 130 13.87 -0.62 14.38
N ASP A 131 14.76 -0.61 13.40
CA ASP A 131 15.13 0.58 12.64
C ASP A 131 14.56 0.59 11.21
N TYR A 132 13.67 -0.35 10.89
CA TYR A 132 13.05 -0.39 9.56
C TYR A 132 12.22 0.86 9.31
N ARG A 133 12.41 1.48 8.15
CA ARG A 133 11.71 2.71 7.76
C ARG A 133 10.86 2.49 6.52
N MET A 134 9.65 3.03 6.55
CA MET A 134 8.76 3.07 5.41
C MET A 134 7.85 4.29 5.51
N GLU A 135 7.09 4.54 4.47
CA GLU A 135 6.12 5.62 4.46
C GLU A 135 4.71 5.08 4.37
N LEU A 136 3.78 5.79 5.01
CA LEU A 136 2.35 5.55 4.85
C LEU A 136 1.76 6.78 4.19
N TRP A 137 0.99 6.57 3.13
CA TRP A 137 0.36 7.63 2.36
C TRP A 137 -1.15 7.48 2.44
N VAL A 138 -1.84 8.55 2.77
CA VAL A 138 -3.30 8.57 2.81
C VAL A 138 -3.80 9.52 1.74
N PRO A 139 -4.48 9.00 0.70
CA PRO A 139 -5.08 9.85 -0.32
C PRO A 139 -6.24 10.65 0.29
N LEU A 140 -6.35 11.88 -0.12
CA LEU A 140 -7.27 12.85 0.48
C LEU A 140 -8.36 13.24 -0.52
N ALA A 141 -9.58 13.35 -0.01
CA ALA A 141 -10.68 14.00 -0.71
C ALA A 141 -11.22 15.15 0.13
N LYS A 142 -11.69 16.19 -0.50
CA LYS A 142 -12.34 17.28 0.22
C LYS A 142 -13.72 16.84 0.69
N ARG A 143 -14.08 17.24 1.90
CA ARG A 143 -15.45 17.08 2.39
C ARG A 143 -16.34 18.04 1.63
N SER A 144 -17.48 17.55 1.22
CA SER A 144 -18.50 18.38 0.55
C SER A 144 -19.35 19.13 1.56
#